data_dbbe29755aecb05a3c7484ce475cb824
#
_entry.id   dbbe29755aecb05a3c7484ce475cb824
#
_cell.length_a   1.000
_cell.length_b   1.000
_cell.length_c   1.000
_cell.angle_alpha   90.00
_cell.angle_beta   90.00
_cell.angle_gamma   90.00
#
_symmetry.space_group_name_H-M   'P 1'
#
loop_
_entity.id
_entity.type
_entity.pdbx_description
1 polymer ?
#
loop_
_entity_poly.entity_id
_entity_poly.type
_entity_poly.pdbx_seq_one_letter_code
_entity_poly.pdbx_strand_id
1 'polypeptide(L)'
;MKTTLGEKTTLEIGAIAQEKGCRLLAIESAGAGRFSVLRVVLERPDGSAVTVDDCESVSRDVSAVLDASDEIGHKYTLEVSSAGLDRQLYSLEDAARFVGRRVRVKTDALITPEAAVAPGARVPLLPPARNFGGLLERVDGDVLTVVDEAERRIYNVRFGDIRLARLDFEWPERGR
;
A
#
# COMPACT_ATOMS: atom_id res chain seq x y z
N MET A 1 5.09 -8.00 -3.85
CA MET A 1 5.73 -9.33 -3.62
C MET A 1 6.11 -9.39 -2.16
N LYS A 2 5.78 -10.50 -1.47
CA LYS A 2 6.14 -10.66 -0.05
C LYS A 2 7.66 -10.76 0.08
N THR A 3 8.21 -10.05 1.06
CA THR A 3 9.62 -10.06 1.43
C THR A 3 10.12 -11.47 1.76
N THR A 4 11.37 -11.74 1.39
CA THR A 4 12.08 -12.99 1.69
C THR A 4 12.80 -12.96 3.06
N LEU A 5 12.72 -11.82 3.78
CA LEU A 5 13.35 -11.65 5.08
C LEU A 5 12.62 -12.42 6.19
N GLY A 6 13.38 -12.97 7.12
CA GLY A 6 12.84 -13.61 8.31
C GLY A 6 12.10 -12.64 9.23
N GLU A 7 11.25 -13.18 10.10
CA GLU A 7 10.47 -12.40 11.04
C GLU A 7 11.36 -11.56 11.97
N LYS A 8 12.47 -12.15 12.46
CA LYS A 8 13.42 -11.49 13.33
C LYS A 8 14.02 -10.24 12.67
N THR A 9 14.55 -10.37 11.47
CA THR A 9 15.14 -9.25 10.72
C THR A 9 14.12 -8.19 10.40
N THR A 10 12.88 -8.57 10.06
CA THR A 10 11.77 -7.63 9.84
C THR A 10 11.45 -6.83 11.11
N LEU A 11 11.42 -7.47 12.28
CA LEU A 11 11.19 -6.80 13.56
C LEU A 11 12.34 -5.84 13.92
N GLU A 12 13.59 -6.24 13.68
CA GLU A 12 14.75 -5.37 13.90
C GLU A 12 14.72 -4.12 13.02
N ILE A 13 14.36 -4.26 11.73
CA ILE A 13 14.18 -3.11 10.82
C ILE A 13 13.04 -2.21 11.32
N GLY A 14 11.95 -2.79 11.81
CA GLY A 14 10.86 -2.03 12.42
C GLY A 14 11.28 -1.23 13.65
N ALA A 15 12.09 -1.84 14.53
CA ALA A 15 12.63 -1.17 15.71
C ALA A 15 13.57 -0.01 15.34
N ILE A 16 14.46 -0.20 14.36
CA ILE A 16 15.32 0.87 13.82
C ILE A 16 14.47 2.05 13.30
N ALA A 17 13.45 1.77 12.50
CA ALA A 17 12.57 2.83 12.01
C ALA A 17 11.93 3.61 13.17
N GLN A 18 11.46 2.90 14.20
CA GLN A 18 10.82 3.50 15.38
C GLN A 18 11.78 4.38 16.19
N GLU A 19 13.03 3.97 16.39
CA GLU A 19 14.07 4.76 17.05
C GLU A 19 14.36 6.08 16.34
N LYS A 20 14.19 6.11 15.02
CA LYS A 20 14.34 7.33 14.20
C LYS A 20 13.03 8.12 14.04
N GLY A 21 11.99 7.80 14.84
CA GLY A 21 10.70 8.49 14.80
C GLY A 21 9.85 8.17 13.57
N CYS A 22 10.18 7.10 12.86
CA CYS A 22 9.43 6.59 11.72
C CYS A 22 8.70 5.29 12.06
N ARG A 23 7.78 4.89 11.20
CA ARG A 23 7.14 3.57 11.22
C ARG A 23 7.46 2.83 9.93
N LEU A 24 7.86 1.59 10.05
CA LEU A 24 7.98 0.67 8.92
C LEU A 24 6.59 0.33 8.39
N LEU A 25 6.31 0.62 7.12
CA LEU A 25 5.07 0.24 6.45
C LEU A 25 5.19 -1.08 5.71
N ALA A 26 6.28 -1.24 4.99
CA ALA A 26 6.53 -2.43 4.21
C ALA A 26 8.01 -2.63 3.92
N ILE A 27 8.36 -3.88 3.63
CA ILE A 27 9.60 -4.25 2.98
C ILE A 27 9.21 -4.96 1.69
N GLU A 28 9.64 -4.43 0.55
CA GLU A 28 9.33 -4.91 -0.77
C GLU A 28 10.58 -5.44 -1.46
N SER A 29 10.45 -6.57 -2.17
CA SER A 29 11.50 -7.07 -3.04
C SER A 29 11.07 -6.92 -4.49
N ALA A 30 11.91 -6.33 -5.31
CA ALA A 30 11.70 -6.15 -6.75
C ALA A 30 12.95 -6.56 -7.54
N GLY A 31 12.76 -6.84 -8.83
CA GLY A 31 13.86 -7.26 -9.70
C GLY A 31 14.25 -8.74 -9.53
N ALA A 32 15.36 -9.12 -10.16
CA ALA A 32 15.91 -10.47 -10.08
C ALA A 32 17.44 -10.44 -10.27
N GLY A 33 18.13 -11.34 -9.60
CA GLY A 33 19.59 -11.49 -9.68
C GLY A 33 20.31 -10.19 -9.29
N ARG A 34 21.24 -9.71 -10.17
CA ARG A 34 22.02 -8.49 -9.91
C ARG A 34 21.22 -7.17 -9.91
N PHE A 35 19.98 -7.21 -10.33
CA PHE A 35 19.05 -6.07 -10.33
C PHE A 35 18.02 -6.16 -9.21
N SER A 36 18.30 -6.97 -8.21
CA SER A 36 17.44 -7.10 -7.03
C SER A 36 17.46 -5.81 -6.21
N VAL A 37 16.28 -5.33 -5.85
CA VAL A 37 16.08 -4.16 -4.99
C VAL A 37 15.30 -4.59 -3.77
N LEU A 38 15.80 -4.26 -2.60
CA LEU A 38 15.07 -4.34 -1.34
C LEU A 38 14.66 -2.92 -0.94
N ARG A 39 13.37 -2.67 -0.93
CA ARG A 39 12.82 -1.36 -0.58
C ARG A 39 12.19 -1.40 0.79
N VAL A 40 12.64 -0.52 1.67
CA VAL A 40 12.07 -0.25 3.00
C VAL A 40 11.20 1.01 2.89
N VAL A 41 9.90 0.87 3.14
CA VAL A 41 8.93 1.97 3.02
C VAL A 41 8.58 2.48 4.41
N LEU A 42 8.78 3.77 4.62
CA LEU A 42 8.60 4.46 5.89
C LEU A 42 7.45 5.47 5.84
N GLU A 43 6.88 5.73 7.00
CA GLU A 43 6.07 6.91 7.27
C GLU A 43 6.37 7.50 8.65
N ARG A 44 6.02 8.76 8.88
CA ARG A 44 5.99 9.34 10.21
C ARG A 44 4.60 9.15 10.83
N PRO A 45 4.50 8.66 12.09
CA PRO A 45 3.22 8.42 12.75
C PRO A 45 2.34 9.66 12.92
N ASP A 46 2.97 10.83 12.99
CA ASP A 46 2.31 12.14 13.11
C ASP A 46 1.79 12.69 11.76
N GLY A 47 2.03 11.97 10.66
CA GLY A 47 1.63 12.37 9.32
C GLY A 47 2.55 13.42 8.66
N SER A 48 3.61 13.85 9.32
CA SER A 48 4.62 14.72 8.71
C SER A 48 5.42 13.98 7.62
N ALA A 49 6.11 14.73 6.76
CA ALA A 49 6.91 14.12 5.70
C ALA A 49 8.15 13.42 6.28
N VAL A 50 8.44 12.21 5.79
CA VAL A 50 9.73 11.57 6.00
C VAL A 50 10.78 12.33 5.20
N THR A 51 11.85 12.74 5.87
CA THR A 51 12.93 13.51 5.25
C THR A 51 14.00 12.61 4.62
N VAL A 52 14.87 13.21 3.82
CA VAL A 52 16.04 12.50 3.27
C VAL A 52 16.97 12.04 4.39
N ASP A 53 17.17 12.86 5.42
CA ASP A 53 18.01 12.53 6.57
C ASP A 53 17.45 11.33 7.36
N ASP A 54 16.11 11.22 7.48
CA ASP A 54 15.48 10.04 8.08
C ASP A 54 15.80 8.80 7.26
N CYS A 55 15.63 8.88 5.94
CA CYS A 55 15.90 7.76 5.04
C CYS A 55 17.38 7.34 5.09
N GLU A 56 18.31 8.30 5.11
CA GLU A 56 19.74 8.02 5.20
C GLU A 56 20.09 7.35 6.53
N SER A 57 19.57 7.87 7.65
CA SER A 57 19.82 7.32 8.98
C SER A 57 19.31 5.89 9.10
N VAL A 58 18.07 5.62 8.66
CA VAL A 58 17.49 4.27 8.66
C VAL A 58 18.24 3.35 7.72
N SER A 59 18.62 3.82 6.53
CA SER A 59 19.34 3.02 5.52
C SER A 59 20.66 2.50 6.06
N ARG A 60 21.41 3.34 6.79
CA ARG A 60 22.71 2.98 7.38
C ARG A 60 22.56 1.84 8.40
N ASP A 61 21.61 1.97 9.31
CA ASP A 61 21.41 1.00 10.39
C ASP A 61 20.79 -0.31 9.84
N VAL A 62 19.85 -0.21 8.91
CA VAL A 62 19.25 -1.37 8.22
C VAL A 62 20.28 -2.14 7.41
N SER A 63 21.21 -1.45 6.72
CA SER A 63 22.28 -2.12 5.98
C SER A 63 23.12 -3.00 6.91
N ALA A 64 23.48 -2.50 8.09
CA ALA A 64 24.26 -3.27 9.07
C ALA A 64 23.52 -4.53 9.57
N VAL A 65 22.20 -4.44 9.79
CA VAL A 65 21.38 -5.59 10.20
C VAL A 65 21.29 -6.61 9.06
N LEU A 66 21.08 -6.17 7.82
CA LEU A 66 20.99 -7.06 6.67
C LEU A 66 22.31 -7.77 6.39
N ASP A 67 23.44 -7.06 6.52
CA ASP A 67 24.78 -7.66 6.37
C ASP A 67 25.06 -8.70 7.48
N ALA A 68 24.57 -8.46 8.69
CA ALA A 68 24.74 -9.41 9.81
C ALA A 68 23.81 -10.63 9.72
N SER A 69 22.64 -10.50 9.09
CA SER A 69 21.67 -11.60 8.98
C SER A 69 22.01 -12.63 7.92
N ASP A 70 22.75 -12.24 6.90
CA ASP A 70 23.12 -13.05 5.71
C ASP A 70 21.91 -13.76 5.04
N GLU A 71 20.70 -13.19 5.21
CA GLU A 71 19.46 -13.78 4.68
C GLU A 71 19.30 -13.60 3.16
N ILE A 72 20.03 -12.65 2.57
CA ILE A 72 19.94 -12.35 1.15
C ILE A 72 21.19 -12.87 0.44
N GLY A 73 21.13 -14.10 -0.05
CA GLY A 73 22.26 -14.80 -0.69
C GLY A 73 22.71 -14.26 -2.06
N HIS A 74 22.32 -13.03 -2.43
CA HIS A 74 22.70 -12.40 -3.70
C HIS A 74 22.84 -10.88 -3.55
N LYS A 75 23.52 -10.24 -4.50
CA LYS A 75 23.66 -8.78 -4.51
C LYS A 75 22.31 -8.11 -4.67
N TYR A 76 22.06 -7.07 -3.91
CA TYR A 76 20.87 -6.23 -3.96
C TYR A 76 21.22 -4.75 -3.77
N THR A 77 20.29 -3.90 -4.12
CA THR A 77 20.32 -2.47 -3.78
C THR A 77 19.31 -2.22 -2.67
N LEU A 78 19.74 -1.64 -1.55
CA LEU A 78 18.85 -1.18 -0.51
C LEU A 78 18.32 0.21 -0.88
N GLU A 79 16.99 0.34 -0.93
CA GLU A 79 16.28 1.61 -1.08
C GLU A 79 15.46 1.87 0.18
N VAL A 80 15.63 3.04 0.79
CA VAL A 80 14.77 3.51 1.89
C VAL A 80 14.01 4.73 1.40
N SER A 81 12.71 4.70 1.49
CA SER A 81 11.86 5.76 0.93
C SER A 81 10.61 6.01 1.78
N SER A 82 10.02 7.19 1.61
CA SER A 82 8.68 7.46 2.11
C SER A 82 7.61 6.75 1.27
N ALA A 83 6.41 6.60 1.82
CA ALA A 83 5.27 6.01 1.12
C ALA A 83 4.78 6.84 -0.09
N GLY A 84 5.17 8.12 -0.21
CA GLY A 84 4.79 9.00 -1.30
C GLY A 84 3.34 9.46 -1.29
N LEU A 85 2.93 10.21 -2.33
CA LEU A 85 1.57 10.76 -2.46
C LEU A 85 0.54 9.70 -2.87
N ASP A 86 0.93 8.74 -3.70
CA ASP A 86 0.12 7.61 -4.13
C ASP A 86 0.39 6.36 -3.27
N ARG A 87 0.44 6.61 -1.95
CA ARG A 87 0.74 5.65 -0.93
C ARG A 87 -0.03 4.34 -1.10
N GLN A 88 0.69 3.23 -1.12
CA GLN A 88 0.11 1.90 -1.10
C GLN A 88 -0.46 1.58 0.29
N LEU A 89 -1.58 0.87 0.31
CA LEU A 89 -2.24 0.35 1.51
C LEU A 89 -1.77 -1.09 1.72
N TYR A 90 -0.96 -1.30 2.76
CA TYR A 90 -0.26 -2.57 2.95
C TYR A 90 -0.98 -3.55 3.87
N SER A 91 -1.96 -3.07 4.64
CA SER A 91 -2.75 -3.88 5.58
C SER A 91 -4.18 -3.37 5.69
N LEU A 92 -5.05 -4.19 6.28
CA LEU A 92 -6.42 -3.79 6.62
C LEU A 92 -6.46 -2.61 7.59
N GLU A 93 -5.59 -2.64 8.61
CA GLU A 93 -5.44 -1.54 9.56
C GLU A 93 -5.03 -0.25 8.86
N ASP A 94 -4.08 -0.37 7.91
CA ASP A 94 -3.65 0.76 7.11
C ASP A 94 -4.78 1.28 6.23
N ALA A 95 -5.55 0.40 5.58
CA ALA A 95 -6.72 0.78 4.79
C ALA A 95 -7.79 1.47 5.64
N ALA A 96 -8.06 0.99 6.85
CA ALA A 96 -9.05 1.58 7.76
C ALA A 96 -8.73 3.05 8.12
N ARG A 97 -7.46 3.44 8.18
CA ARG A 97 -7.03 4.83 8.44
C ARG A 97 -7.41 5.79 7.31
N PHE A 98 -7.66 5.26 6.12
CA PHE A 98 -7.95 6.04 4.91
C PHE A 98 -9.39 5.90 4.41
N VAL A 99 -10.29 5.41 5.26
CA VAL A 99 -11.74 5.49 4.98
C VAL A 99 -12.13 6.95 4.74
N GLY A 100 -12.93 7.20 3.70
CA GLY A 100 -13.26 8.54 3.22
C GLY A 100 -12.26 9.11 2.20
N ARG A 101 -11.21 8.39 1.82
CA ARG A 101 -10.26 8.82 0.78
C ARG A 101 -10.47 8.03 -0.51
N ARG A 102 -10.10 8.64 -1.62
CA ARG A 102 -10.14 7.94 -2.91
C ARG A 102 -8.99 6.94 -3.01
N VAL A 103 -9.29 5.77 -3.56
CA VAL A 103 -8.33 4.68 -3.75
C VAL A 103 -8.40 4.14 -5.16
N ARG A 104 -7.28 3.57 -5.61
CA ARG A 104 -7.21 2.68 -6.78
C ARG A 104 -6.86 1.29 -6.34
N VAL A 105 -7.63 0.32 -6.83
CA VAL A 105 -7.49 -1.08 -6.47
C VAL A 105 -7.24 -1.92 -7.72
N LYS A 106 -6.28 -2.84 -7.63
CA LYS A 106 -6.01 -3.89 -8.62
C LYS A 106 -6.14 -5.25 -7.95
N THR A 107 -6.87 -6.14 -8.58
CA THR A 107 -7.09 -7.52 -8.11
C THR A 107 -6.62 -8.54 -9.14
N ASP A 108 -6.33 -9.76 -8.72
CA ASP A 108 -5.99 -10.85 -9.64
C ASP A 108 -7.25 -11.48 -10.24
N ALA A 109 -8.33 -11.54 -9.48
CA ALA A 109 -9.64 -11.98 -9.95
C ALA A 109 -10.49 -10.82 -10.48
N LEU A 110 -11.48 -11.14 -11.32
CA LEU A 110 -12.50 -10.20 -11.73
C LEU A 110 -13.50 -9.99 -10.59
N ILE A 111 -13.74 -8.74 -10.23
CA ILE A 111 -14.74 -8.35 -9.23
C ILE A 111 -15.97 -7.81 -9.95
N THR A 112 -17.12 -8.42 -9.69
CA THR A 112 -18.41 -7.93 -10.21
C THR A 112 -18.95 -6.86 -9.28
N PRO A 113 -19.11 -5.61 -9.75
CA PRO A 113 -19.65 -4.56 -8.90
C PRO A 113 -21.17 -4.71 -8.72
N GLU A 114 -21.66 -4.19 -7.61
CA GLU A 114 -23.08 -3.95 -7.39
C GLU A 114 -23.45 -2.55 -7.94
N ALA A 115 -24.67 -2.43 -8.44
CA ALA A 115 -25.16 -1.13 -8.88
C ALA A 115 -25.66 -0.32 -7.69
N ALA A 116 -25.18 0.89 -7.51
CA ALA A 116 -25.70 1.85 -6.54
C ALA A 116 -27.00 2.46 -7.09
N VAL A 117 -28.10 1.71 -7.06
CA VAL A 117 -29.41 2.14 -7.56
C VAL A 117 -30.42 2.34 -6.43
N ALA A 118 -31.40 3.21 -6.66
CA ALA A 118 -32.47 3.41 -5.71
C ALA A 118 -33.33 2.14 -5.54
N PRO A 119 -33.96 1.92 -4.37
CA PRO A 119 -34.84 0.79 -4.15
C PRO A 119 -35.93 0.68 -5.25
N GLY A 120 -36.06 -0.51 -5.83
CA GLY A 120 -37.04 -0.78 -6.90
C GLY A 120 -36.60 -0.39 -8.33
N ALA A 121 -35.43 0.21 -8.52
CA ALA A 121 -34.91 0.47 -9.84
C ALA A 121 -34.37 -0.82 -10.51
N ARG A 122 -34.41 -0.84 -11.85
CA ARG A 122 -33.80 -1.95 -12.61
C ARG A 122 -32.29 -1.92 -12.43
N VAL A 123 -31.73 -2.99 -11.89
CA VAL A 123 -30.28 -3.15 -11.71
C VAL A 123 -29.63 -3.38 -13.08
N PRO A 124 -28.73 -2.51 -13.54
CA PRO A 124 -28.00 -2.74 -14.79
C PRO A 124 -27.00 -3.90 -14.60
N LEU A 125 -26.78 -4.67 -15.68
CA LEU A 125 -25.69 -5.63 -15.71
C LEU A 125 -24.37 -4.85 -15.84
N LEU A 126 -23.55 -4.87 -14.79
CA LEU A 126 -22.27 -4.19 -14.78
C LEU A 126 -21.13 -5.17 -15.11
N PRO A 127 -20.22 -4.82 -16.03
CA PRO A 127 -19.10 -5.70 -16.35
C PRO A 127 -18.16 -5.82 -15.15
N PRO A 128 -17.63 -7.03 -14.88
CA PRO A 128 -16.63 -7.21 -13.84
C PRO A 128 -15.31 -6.55 -14.23
N ALA A 129 -14.56 -6.09 -13.23
CA ALA A 129 -13.29 -5.40 -13.42
C ALA A 129 -12.19 -5.93 -12.51
N ARG A 130 -10.93 -5.80 -12.94
CA ARG A 130 -9.74 -6.06 -12.12
C ARG A 130 -9.07 -4.79 -11.65
N ASN A 131 -9.39 -3.66 -12.29
CA ASN A 131 -8.88 -2.36 -11.93
C ASN A 131 -10.07 -1.44 -11.76
N PHE A 132 -10.22 -0.88 -10.59
CA PHE A 132 -11.28 0.06 -10.26
C PHE A 132 -10.79 1.07 -9.24
N GLY A 133 -11.48 2.17 -9.11
CA GLY A 133 -11.18 3.21 -8.14
C GLY A 133 -12.46 3.86 -7.66
N GLY A 134 -12.36 4.61 -6.59
CA GLY A 134 -13.45 5.32 -5.99
C GLY A 134 -13.16 5.70 -4.54
N LEU A 135 -14.19 6.12 -3.84
CA LEU A 135 -14.13 6.40 -2.42
C LEU A 135 -14.04 5.08 -1.63
N LEU A 136 -13.05 4.95 -0.78
CA LEU A 136 -13.02 3.88 0.23
C LEU A 136 -14.07 4.20 1.29
N GLU A 137 -15.25 3.63 1.15
CA GLU A 137 -16.38 3.96 2.03
C GLU A 137 -16.26 3.27 3.37
N ARG A 138 -15.80 2.01 3.37
CA ARG A 138 -15.80 1.17 4.58
C ARG A 138 -14.75 0.07 4.48
N VAL A 139 -14.24 -0.32 5.64
CA VAL A 139 -13.50 -1.57 5.87
C VAL A 139 -14.26 -2.36 6.92
N ASP A 140 -14.74 -3.55 6.58
CA ASP A 140 -15.53 -4.41 7.45
C ASP A 140 -14.94 -5.83 7.44
N GLY A 141 -14.37 -6.24 8.58
CA GLY A 141 -13.59 -7.47 8.65
C GLY A 141 -12.42 -7.42 7.66
N ASP A 142 -12.41 -8.36 6.71
CA ASP A 142 -11.41 -8.44 5.63
C ASP A 142 -11.87 -7.80 4.31
N VAL A 143 -13.04 -7.16 4.27
CA VAL A 143 -13.66 -6.61 3.06
C VAL A 143 -13.51 -5.08 3.01
N LEU A 144 -13.03 -4.58 1.88
CA LEU A 144 -13.05 -3.18 1.51
C LEU A 144 -14.27 -2.90 0.62
N THR A 145 -15.02 -1.86 0.95
CA THR A 145 -16.08 -1.32 0.10
C THR A 145 -15.58 -0.06 -0.59
N VAL A 146 -15.49 -0.10 -1.91
CA VAL A 146 -15.06 1.01 -2.76
C VAL A 146 -16.21 1.45 -3.64
N VAL A 147 -16.57 2.73 -3.56
CA VAL A 147 -17.69 3.32 -4.31
C VAL A 147 -17.16 4.19 -5.44
N ASP A 148 -17.42 3.78 -6.66
CA ASP A 148 -17.25 4.63 -7.84
C ASP A 148 -18.52 5.47 -8.02
N GLU A 149 -18.45 6.71 -7.54
CA GLU A 149 -19.59 7.63 -7.57
C GLU A 149 -19.98 8.05 -9.00
N ALA A 150 -18.99 8.13 -9.91
CA ALA A 150 -19.21 8.55 -11.29
C ALA A 150 -20.01 7.50 -12.09
N GLU A 151 -19.68 6.24 -11.90
CA GLU A 151 -20.33 5.12 -12.59
C GLU A 151 -21.41 4.43 -11.74
N ARG A 152 -21.63 4.91 -10.51
CA ARG A 152 -22.59 4.34 -9.54
C ARG A 152 -22.37 2.85 -9.31
N ARG A 153 -21.11 2.47 -9.06
CA ARG A 153 -20.70 1.09 -8.82
C ARG A 153 -20.15 0.94 -7.41
N ILE A 154 -20.48 -0.17 -6.78
CA ILE A 154 -19.97 -0.55 -5.47
C ILE A 154 -19.17 -1.83 -5.64
N TYR A 155 -17.90 -1.79 -5.27
CA TYR A 155 -17.01 -2.94 -5.27
C TYR A 155 -16.76 -3.40 -3.84
N ASN A 156 -17.21 -4.61 -3.53
CA ASN A 156 -16.87 -5.28 -2.27
C ASN A 156 -15.75 -6.28 -2.56
N VAL A 157 -14.56 -6.05 -2.01
CA VAL A 157 -13.38 -6.85 -2.31
C VAL A 157 -12.67 -7.26 -1.02
N ARG A 158 -12.31 -8.54 -0.92
CA ARG A 158 -11.49 -9.03 0.18
C ARG A 158 -10.07 -8.51 0.05
N PHE A 159 -9.49 -8.10 1.16
CA PHE A 159 -8.11 -7.59 1.16
C PHE A 159 -7.11 -8.62 0.61
N GLY A 160 -7.33 -9.91 0.89
CA GLY A 160 -6.50 -11.00 0.39
C GLY A 160 -6.52 -11.19 -1.13
N ASP A 161 -7.57 -10.69 -1.82
CA ASP A 161 -7.70 -10.75 -3.29
C ASP A 161 -7.09 -9.51 -3.97
N ILE A 162 -6.66 -8.52 -3.17
CA ILE A 162 -6.06 -7.29 -3.66
C ILE A 162 -4.58 -7.51 -3.93
N ARG A 163 -4.18 -7.30 -5.18
CA ARG A 163 -2.77 -7.28 -5.57
C ARG A 163 -2.11 -5.95 -5.24
N LEU A 164 -2.83 -4.85 -5.40
CA LEU A 164 -2.37 -3.49 -5.14
C LEU A 164 -3.56 -2.61 -4.78
N ALA A 165 -3.50 -1.95 -3.63
CA ALA A 165 -4.37 -0.83 -3.29
C ALA A 165 -3.52 0.38 -2.96
N ARG A 166 -3.87 1.55 -3.47
CA ARG A 166 -3.15 2.80 -3.20
C ARG A 166 -4.10 3.98 -3.12
N LEU A 167 -3.70 5.01 -2.39
CA LEU A 167 -4.41 6.28 -2.44
C LEU A 167 -4.39 6.84 -3.85
N ASP A 168 -5.50 7.39 -4.29
CA ASP A 168 -5.61 8.14 -5.54
C ASP A 168 -5.50 9.62 -5.23
N PHE A 169 -4.31 10.18 -5.47
CA PHE A 169 -4.07 11.60 -5.23
C PHE A 169 -4.60 12.40 -6.41
N GLU A 170 -5.67 13.14 -6.18
CA GLU A 170 -6.16 14.13 -7.15
C GLU A 170 -5.35 15.41 -6.98
N TRP A 171 -4.64 15.82 -8.03
CA TRP A 171 -4.04 17.14 -8.05
C TRP A 171 -5.16 18.18 -8.04
N PRO A 172 -5.13 19.18 -7.15
CA PRO A 172 -6.05 20.28 -7.25
C PRO A 172 -5.91 20.89 -8.64
N GLU A 173 -7.02 20.98 -9.39
CA GLU A 173 -7.01 21.62 -10.71
C GLU A 173 -6.38 23.00 -10.55
N ARG A 174 -5.32 23.28 -11.33
CA ARG A 174 -4.78 24.63 -11.41
C ARG A 174 -5.91 25.48 -11.97
N GLY A 175 -6.48 26.32 -11.09
CA GLY A 175 -7.49 27.29 -11.51
C GLY A 175 -7.01 28.03 -12.76
N ARG A 176 -7.81 28.00 -13.79
CA ARG A 176 -7.64 28.83 -15.01
C ARG A 176 -7.88 30.27 -14.66
#